data_bf377a0b2a1e4566576454e56e7b2ea7
#
_entry.id   bf377a0b2a1e4566576454e56e7b2ea7
#
_cell.length_a   1.000
_cell.length_b   1.000
_cell.length_c   1.000
_cell.angle_alpha   90.00
_cell.angle_beta   90.00
_cell.angle_gamma   90.00
#
_symmetry.space_group_name_H-M   'P 1'
#
loop_
_entity.id
_entity.type
_entity.pdbx_description
1 polymer ?
#
loop_
_entity_poly.entity_id
_entity_poly.type
_entity_poly.pdbx_seq_one_letter_code
_entity_poly.pdbx_strand_id
1 'polypeptide(L)'
;MSQRLETPSNIWVTGASSGIGEALTKALLEHGHHLIVTGRRQDALDALQTAGNGKVTTARADTTSRDELTTIANTLEANGDLDMAVLNAGTCEYLDISQYDSDVIEKNLTTNVVGTARSLDIALPALRRTVKKGKQATLVIVSSSAWWFPFGRAEGYGASKAALTYFAHALRADLAVEGIDVVVVSPGFVKTPLTDRNDFPMPFLVSAEDAADRIVKGLKKGEREIAFPKRFTWSLKLLSALPQSLIDRMSASMSRQNT
;
A
#
# COMPACT_ATOMS: atom_id res chain seq x y z
N MET A 1 16.01 -4.06 -18.09
CA MET A 1 15.56 -3.46 -16.81
C MET A 1 14.29 -2.69 -17.10
N SER A 2 13.23 -2.92 -16.33
CA SER A 2 11.95 -2.23 -16.52
C SER A 2 12.12 -0.75 -16.15
N GLN A 3 11.91 0.13 -17.11
CA GLN A 3 12.00 1.60 -16.94
C GLN A 3 10.62 2.15 -16.59
N ARG A 4 10.19 1.95 -15.34
CA ARG A 4 8.89 2.43 -14.87
C ARG A 4 8.93 3.94 -14.65
N LEU A 5 7.84 4.64 -14.96
CA LEU A 5 7.66 6.08 -14.69
C LEU A 5 8.63 7.02 -15.47
N GLU A 6 9.20 6.59 -16.60
CA GLU A 6 10.04 7.46 -17.44
C GLU A 6 9.22 8.33 -18.38
N THR A 7 8.03 7.88 -18.73
CA THR A 7 7.06 8.62 -19.55
C THR A 7 5.77 8.86 -18.78
N PRO A 8 4.98 9.88 -19.15
CA PRO A 8 3.66 10.08 -18.59
C PRO A 8 2.84 8.79 -18.65
N SER A 9 2.31 8.38 -17.52
CA SER A 9 1.61 7.11 -17.32
C SER A 9 0.25 7.37 -16.66
N ASN A 10 -0.72 6.51 -16.95
CA ASN A 10 -2.01 6.49 -16.27
C ASN A 10 -1.92 5.59 -15.04
N ILE A 11 -2.09 6.17 -13.86
CA ILE A 11 -1.86 5.48 -12.58
C ILE A 11 -3.11 5.58 -11.72
N TRP A 12 -3.59 4.44 -11.22
CA TRP A 12 -4.64 4.41 -10.21
C TRP A 12 -4.05 4.24 -8.82
N VAL A 13 -4.48 5.09 -7.87
CA VAL A 13 -4.02 5.07 -6.47
C VAL A 13 -5.22 4.91 -5.54
N THR A 14 -5.27 3.83 -4.76
CA THR A 14 -6.26 3.65 -3.69
C THR A 14 -5.75 4.21 -2.36
N GLY A 15 -6.66 4.70 -1.51
CA GLY A 15 -6.29 5.35 -0.25
C GLY A 15 -5.56 6.69 -0.46
N ALA A 16 -5.85 7.37 -1.56
CA ALA A 16 -5.19 8.62 -1.95
C ALA A 16 -5.61 9.84 -1.10
N SER A 17 -6.61 9.72 -0.25
CA SER A 17 -7.15 10.86 0.51
C SER A 17 -6.35 11.22 1.77
N SER A 18 -5.26 10.50 2.09
CA SER A 18 -4.41 10.81 3.27
C SER A 18 -3.06 10.07 3.22
N GLY A 19 -2.13 10.55 4.04
CA GLY A 19 -0.88 9.86 4.35
C GLY A 19 -0.04 9.53 3.12
N ILE A 20 0.49 8.30 3.05
CA ILE A 20 1.36 7.86 1.96
C ILE A 20 0.66 7.99 0.60
N GLY A 21 -0.61 7.62 0.50
CA GLY A 21 -1.36 7.67 -0.76
C GLY A 21 -1.53 9.09 -1.29
N GLU A 22 -1.81 10.06 -0.41
CA GLU A 22 -1.90 11.47 -0.78
C GLU A 22 -0.53 12.02 -1.22
N ALA A 23 0.51 11.80 -0.43
CA ALA A 23 1.85 12.26 -0.74
C ALA A 23 2.38 11.63 -2.05
N LEU A 24 2.14 10.34 -2.25
CA LEU A 24 2.52 9.64 -3.48
C LEU A 24 1.76 10.19 -4.71
N THR A 25 0.47 10.50 -4.55
CA THR A 25 -0.30 11.15 -5.62
C THR A 25 0.33 12.48 -6.03
N LYS A 26 0.68 13.33 -5.06
CA LYS A 26 1.34 14.62 -5.33
C LYS A 26 2.69 14.43 -6.01
N ALA A 27 3.52 13.54 -5.51
CA ALA A 27 4.83 13.26 -6.11
C ALA A 27 4.73 12.72 -7.55
N LEU A 28 3.76 11.85 -7.84
CA LEU A 28 3.52 11.35 -9.19
C LEU A 28 3.01 12.45 -10.14
N LEU A 29 2.20 13.39 -9.66
CA LEU A 29 1.75 14.55 -10.43
C LEU A 29 2.90 15.47 -10.82
N GLU A 30 3.83 15.74 -9.92
CA GLU A 30 5.04 16.53 -10.17
C GLU A 30 5.91 15.89 -11.28
N HIS A 31 5.87 14.57 -11.40
CA HIS A 31 6.52 13.84 -12.49
C HIS A 31 5.70 13.76 -13.79
N GLY A 32 4.55 14.44 -13.86
CA GLY A 32 3.77 14.60 -15.08
C GLY A 32 2.81 13.46 -15.40
N HIS A 33 2.57 12.53 -14.47
CA HIS A 33 1.64 11.41 -14.67
C HIS A 33 0.17 11.83 -14.57
N HIS A 34 -0.72 11.04 -15.16
CA HIS A 34 -2.17 11.17 -15.04
C HIS A 34 -2.67 10.20 -13.96
N LEU A 35 -3.48 10.69 -13.03
CA LEU A 35 -3.87 9.91 -11.86
C LEU A 35 -5.38 9.73 -11.78
N ILE A 36 -5.79 8.51 -11.48
CA ILE A 36 -7.11 8.20 -10.98
C ILE A 36 -6.94 7.95 -9.48
N VAL A 37 -7.67 8.70 -8.64
CA VAL A 37 -7.48 8.66 -7.19
C VAL A 37 -8.75 8.22 -6.49
N THR A 38 -8.61 7.22 -5.63
CA THR A 38 -9.71 6.65 -4.87
C THR A 38 -9.48 6.77 -3.37
N GLY A 39 -10.50 7.18 -2.65
CA GLY A 39 -10.53 7.30 -1.21
C GLY A 39 -11.95 7.55 -0.72
N ARG A 40 -12.16 7.58 0.60
CA ARG A 40 -13.48 7.78 1.20
C ARG A 40 -13.84 9.25 1.40
N ARG A 41 -12.84 10.11 1.59
CA ARG A 41 -13.03 11.54 1.88
C ARG A 41 -13.08 12.35 0.59
N GLN A 42 -14.26 12.84 0.26
CA GLN A 42 -14.49 13.62 -0.96
C GLN A 42 -13.71 14.94 -0.95
N ASP A 43 -13.69 15.66 0.17
CA ASP A 43 -12.96 16.92 0.35
C ASP A 43 -11.48 16.82 -0.01
N ALA A 44 -10.83 15.73 0.44
CA ALA A 44 -9.42 15.48 0.14
C ALA A 44 -9.19 15.08 -1.34
N LEU A 45 -10.14 14.35 -1.95
CA LEU A 45 -10.07 14.03 -3.37
C LEU A 45 -10.24 15.27 -4.23
N ASP A 46 -11.19 16.17 -3.88
CA ASP A 46 -11.43 17.43 -4.59
C ASP A 46 -10.20 18.36 -4.51
N ALA A 47 -9.52 18.40 -3.37
CA ALA A 47 -8.26 19.11 -3.22
C ALA A 47 -7.17 18.56 -4.16
N LEU A 48 -7.05 17.24 -4.28
CA LEU A 48 -6.12 16.59 -5.22
C LEU A 48 -6.50 16.88 -6.68
N GLN A 49 -7.79 16.88 -7.00
CA GLN A 49 -8.26 17.19 -8.35
C GLN A 49 -7.91 18.63 -8.73
N THR A 50 -8.13 19.56 -7.82
CA THR A 50 -7.80 20.98 -8.02
C THR A 50 -6.29 21.17 -8.23
N ALA A 51 -5.48 20.54 -7.36
CA ALA A 51 -4.02 20.60 -7.46
C ALA A 51 -3.48 19.92 -8.74
N GLY A 52 -4.20 18.93 -9.25
CA GLY A 52 -3.79 18.16 -10.43
C GLY A 52 -3.94 18.86 -11.76
N ASN A 53 -4.59 20.01 -11.82
CA ASN A 53 -4.73 20.84 -13.02
C ASN A 53 -5.10 20.03 -14.29
N GLY A 54 -6.16 19.24 -14.19
CA GLY A 54 -6.68 18.40 -15.27
C GLY A 54 -6.00 17.01 -15.42
N LYS A 55 -4.99 16.69 -14.61
CA LYS A 55 -4.32 15.37 -14.62
C LYS A 55 -4.85 14.42 -13.54
N VAL A 56 -5.83 14.81 -12.76
CA VAL A 56 -6.43 13.98 -11.71
C VAL A 56 -7.89 13.75 -11.98
N THR A 57 -8.29 12.49 -12.03
CA THR A 57 -9.68 12.05 -12.01
C THR A 57 -9.99 11.47 -10.63
N THR A 58 -10.98 12.01 -9.94
CA THR A 58 -11.42 11.49 -8.65
C THR A 58 -12.49 10.43 -8.81
N ALA A 59 -12.41 9.38 -8.00
CA ALA A 59 -13.39 8.31 -7.99
C ALA A 59 -13.56 7.84 -6.53
N ARG A 60 -14.52 8.45 -5.82
CA ARG A 60 -14.78 8.14 -4.41
C ARG A 60 -15.29 6.72 -4.25
N ALA A 61 -14.61 5.95 -3.39
CA ALA A 61 -15.08 4.62 -2.98
C ALA A 61 -14.42 4.15 -1.68
N ASP A 62 -15.14 3.28 -0.96
CA ASP A 62 -14.58 2.35 0.00
C ASP A 62 -14.17 1.06 -0.74
N THR A 63 -12.91 0.66 -0.65
CA THR A 63 -12.39 -0.55 -1.30
C THR A 63 -13.01 -1.83 -0.75
N THR A 64 -13.69 -1.76 0.40
CA THR A 64 -14.44 -2.89 0.95
C THR A 64 -15.86 -3.04 0.38
N SER A 65 -16.35 -2.06 -0.39
CA SER A 65 -17.66 -2.08 -1.04
C SER A 65 -17.53 -2.52 -2.51
N ARG A 66 -18.15 -3.65 -2.87
CA ARG A 66 -18.16 -4.13 -4.27
C ARG A 66 -18.93 -3.18 -5.19
N ASP A 67 -20.04 -2.63 -4.71
CA ASP A 67 -20.89 -1.74 -5.51
C ASP A 67 -20.14 -0.42 -5.83
N GLU A 68 -19.45 0.14 -4.84
CA GLU A 68 -18.66 1.36 -5.06
C GLU A 68 -17.47 1.09 -6.00
N LEU A 69 -16.84 -0.09 -5.91
CA LEU A 69 -15.75 -0.48 -6.81
C LEU A 69 -16.22 -0.67 -8.26
N THR A 70 -17.47 -1.04 -8.50
CA THR A 70 -18.02 -1.10 -9.86
C THR A 70 -17.98 0.26 -10.54
N THR A 71 -18.27 1.32 -9.82
CA THR A 71 -18.15 2.70 -10.32
C THR A 71 -16.70 3.05 -10.69
N ILE A 72 -15.74 2.56 -9.89
CA ILE A 72 -14.32 2.74 -10.19
C ILE A 72 -13.91 2.00 -11.47
N ALA A 73 -14.43 0.78 -11.68
CA ALA A 73 -14.16 0.02 -12.90
C ALA A 73 -14.57 0.81 -14.15
N ASN A 74 -15.76 1.42 -14.15
CA ASN A 74 -16.24 2.28 -15.24
C ASN A 74 -15.32 3.50 -15.44
N THR A 75 -14.85 4.11 -14.34
CA THR A 75 -13.91 5.24 -14.39
C THR A 75 -12.58 4.81 -15.01
N LEU A 76 -12.02 3.66 -14.63
CA LEU A 76 -10.80 3.11 -15.21
C LEU A 76 -10.96 2.83 -16.71
N GLU A 77 -12.13 2.33 -17.12
CA GLU A 77 -12.41 2.06 -18.52
C GLU A 77 -12.52 3.34 -19.34
N ALA A 78 -13.20 4.35 -18.83
CA ALA A 78 -13.35 5.66 -19.48
C ALA A 78 -12.03 6.43 -19.64
N ASN A 79 -11.07 6.22 -18.72
CA ASN A 79 -9.74 6.85 -18.77
C ASN A 79 -8.72 6.07 -19.64
N GLY A 80 -9.10 4.95 -20.25
CA GLY A 80 -8.30 4.22 -21.22
C GLY A 80 -7.35 3.20 -20.59
N ASP A 81 -6.06 3.23 -20.99
CA ASP A 81 -5.06 2.28 -20.51
C ASP A 81 -4.68 2.58 -19.05
N LEU A 82 -4.46 1.55 -18.27
CA LEU A 82 -3.91 1.66 -16.91
C LEU A 82 -2.47 1.10 -16.92
N ASP A 83 -1.49 1.97 -16.78
CA ASP A 83 -0.09 1.56 -16.79
C ASP A 83 0.36 1.07 -15.40
N MET A 84 -0.26 1.61 -14.33
CA MET A 84 0.06 1.21 -12.96
C MET A 84 -1.15 1.27 -12.04
N ALA A 85 -1.32 0.25 -11.20
CA ALA A 85 -2.25 0.27 -10.07
C ALA A 85 -1.48 0.24 -8.75
N VAL A 86 -1.70 1.25 -7.89
CA VAL A 86 -1.12 1.33 -6.54
C VAL A 86 -2.21 1.04 -5.51
N LEU A 87 -2.22 -0.18 -5.00
CA LEU A 87 -3.17 -0.64 -3.99
C LEU A 87 -2.60 -0.31 -2.60
N ASN A 88 -2.88 0.92 -2.14
CA ASN A 88 -2.36 1.49 -0.91
C ASN A 88 -3.40 1.61 0.20
N ALA A 89 -4.70 1.57 -0.11
CA ALA A 89 -5.77 1.66 0.89
C ALA A 89 -5.57 0.65 2.03
N GLY A 90 -5.67 1.12 3.27
CA GLY A 90 -5.47 0.27 4.43
C GLY A 90 -5.77 0.97 5.74
N THR A 91 -5.86 0.18 6.80
CA THR A 91 -6.03 0.64 8.19
C THR A 91 -5.04 -0.08 9.11
N CYS A 92 -4.88 0.45 10.32
CA CYS A 92 -4.14 -0.18 11.42
C CYS A 92 -4.94 0.04 12.70
N GLU A 93 -5.64 -0.98 13.13
CA GLU A 93 -6.33 -0.99 14.42
C GLU A 93 -5.55 -1.89 15.37
N TYR A 94 -5.31 -1.39 16.59
CA TYR A 94 -4.55 -2.09 17.61
C TYR A 94 -5.47 -2.88 18.52
N LEU A 95 -5.07 -4.11 18.84
CA LEU A 95 -5.78 -4.97 19.78
C LEU A 95 -5.34 -4.67 21.22
N ASP A 96 -6.29 -4.55 22.12
CA ASP A 96 -6.04 -4.65 23.55
C ASP A 96 -6.37 -6.07 24.01
N ILE A 97 -5.34 -6.85 24.34
CA ILE A 97 -5.54 -8.24 24.75
C ILE A 97 -6.31 -8.39 26.07
N SER A 98 -6.32 -7.37 26.92
CA SER A 98 -7.12 -7.35 28.16
C SER A 98 -8.62 -7.22 27.89
N GLN A 99 -8.97 -6.66 26.74
CA GLN A 99 -10.34 -6.50 26.23
C GLN A 99 -10.39 -7.05 24.81
N TYR A 100 -10.09 -8.37 24.67
CA TYR A 100 -10.00 -9.01 23.36
C TYR A 100 -11.27 -8.80 22.55
N ASP A 101 -11.10 -8.24 21.35
CA ASP A 101 -12.16 -7.98 20.40
C ASP A 101 -11.77 -8.48 19.01
N SER A 102 -12.48 -9.50 18.51
CA SER A 102 -12.24 -10.08 17.17
C SER A 102 -12.53 -9.11 16.03
N ASP A 103 -13.40 -8.11 16.26
CA ASP A 103 -13.77 -7.11 15.24
C ASP A 103 -12.57 -6.27 14.82
N VAL A 104 -11.60 -6.07 15.74
CA VAL A 104 -10.32 -5.41 15.44
C VAL A 104 -9.53 -6.22 14.40
N ILE A 105 -9.52 -7.55 14.54
CA ILE A 105 -8.84 -8.44 13.59
C ILE A 105 -9.58 -8.41 12.24
N GLU A 106 -10.92 -8.59 12.28
CA GLU A 106 -11.75 -8.57 11.07
C GLU A 106 -11.59 -7.25 10.29
N LYS A 107 -11.61 -6.11 10.98
CA LYS A 107 -11.46 -4.79 10.36
C LYS A 107 -10.13 -4.63 9.64
N ASN A 108 -9.02 -5.08 10.26
CA ASN A 108 -7.70 -5.07 9.62
C ASN A 108 -7.67 -5.98 8.38
N LEU A 109 -8.18 -7.20 8.47
CA LEU A 109 -8.21 -8.16 7.37
C LEU A 109 -9.14 -7.69 6.24
N THR A 110 -10.35 -7.25 6.58
CA THR A 110 -11.33 -6.80 5.60
C THR A 110 -10.82 -5.58 4.83
N THR A 111 -10.28 -4.58 5.51
CA THR A 111 -9.79 -3.38 4.84
C THR A 111 -8.53 -3.67 4.04
N ASN A 112 -7.53 -4.28 4.67
CA ASN A 112 -6.21 -4.42 4.06
C ASN A 112 -6.16 -5.53 3.02
N VAL A 113 -6.73 -6.70 3.31
CA VAL A 113 -6.62 -7.89 2.45
C VAL A 113 -7.79 -7.97 1.47
N VAL A 114 -9.02 -7.99 1.99
CA VAL A 114 -10.20 -8.15 1.14
C VAL A 114 -10.41 -6.93 0.25
N GLY A 115 -10.21 -5.72 0.79
CA GLY A 115 -10.27 -4.47 0.01
C GLY A 115 -9.23 -4.43 -1.11
N THR A 116 -7.99 -4.88 -0.85
CA THR A 116 -6.95 -5.00 -1.88
C THR A 116 -7.32 -6.04 -2.93
N ALA A 117 -7.82 -7.22 -2.53
CA ALA A 117 -8.23 -8.25 -3.47
C ALA A 117 -9.38 -7.78 -4.36
N ARG A 118 -10.40 -7.11 -3.80
CA ARG A 118 -11.50 -6.51 -4.58
C ARG A 118 -11.03 -5.40 -5.52
N SER A 119 -10.05 -4.59 -5.09
CA SER A 119 -9.43 -3.59 -5.97
C SER A 119 -8.69 -4.26 -7.13
N LEU A 120 -8.08 -5.42 -6.91
CA LEU A 120 -7.43 -6.19 -7.96
C LEU A 120 -8.42 -6.75 -8.99
N ASP A 121 -9.65 -7.12 -8.59
CA ASP A 121 -10.71 -7.58 -9.51
C ASP A 121 -10.93 -6.57 -10.65
N ILE A 122 -10.80 -5.27 -10.37
CA ILE A 122 -11.00 -4.19 -11.35
C ILE A 122 -9.70 -3.69 -11.98
N ALA A 123 -8.58 -3.72 -11.26
CA ALA A 123 -7.27 -3.31 -11.77
C ALA A 123 -6.73 -4.28 -12.84
N LEU A 124 -6.85 -5.58 -12.57
CA LEU A 124 -6.21 -6.60 -13.40
C LEU A 124 -6.71 -6.62 -14.85
N PRO A 125 -8.02 -6.54 -15.14
CA PRO A 125 -8.50 -6.40 -16.52
C PRO A 125 -7.94 -5.15 -17.23
N ALA A 126 -7.79 -4.03 -16.51
CA ALA A 126 -7.26 -2.80 -17.07
C ALA A 126 -5.74 -2.91 -17.37
N LEU A 127 -4.95 -3.46 -16.44
CA LEU A 127 -3.52 -3.74 -16.64
C LEU A 127 -3.30 -4.73 -17.82
N ARG A 128 -4.12 -5.77 -17.93
CA ARG A 128 -4.08 -6.72 -19.06
C ARG A 128 -4.34 -6.04 -20.41
N ARG A 129 -5.25 -5.06 -20.47
CA ARG A 129 -5.49 -4.27 -21.70
C ARG A 129 -4.22 -3.50 -22.11
N THR A 130 -3.51 -2.93 -21.13
CA THR A 130 -2.25 -2.23 -21.37
C THR A 130 -1.18 -3.15 -21.96
N VAL A 131 -1.01 -4.34 -21.38
CA VAL A 131 -0.04 -5.32 -21.89
C VAL A 131 -0.40 -5.81 -23.29
N LYS A 132 -1.68 -6.06 -23.58
CA LYS A 132 -2.14 -6.43 -24.93
C LYS A 132 -1.81 -5.41 -26.01
N LYS A 133 -1.60 -4.14 -25.64
CA LYS A 133 -1.14 -3.06 -26.53
C LYS A 133 0.40 -2.94 -26.62
N GLY A 134 1.13 -3.91 -26.07
CA GLY A 134 2.60 -3.93 -26.06
C GLY A 134 3.24 -2.97 -25.06
N LYS A 135 2.47 -2.43 -24.11
CA LYS A 135 2.98 -1.55 -23.05
C LYS A 135 3.30 -2.31 -21.77
N GLN A 136 4.14 -1.74 -20.92
CA GLN A 136 4.40 -2.25 -19.58
C GLN A 136 3.24 -1.96 -18.64
N ALA A 137 2.87 -2.93 -17.80
CA ALA A 137 1.91 -2.75 -16.73
C ALA A 137 2.49 -3.15 -15.38
N THR A 138 2.16 -2.40 -14.32
CA THR A 138 2.71 -2.62 -12.97
C THR A 138 1.60 -2.63 -11.93
N LEU A 139 1.59 -3.65 -11.09
CA LEU A 139 0.80 -3.72 -9.87
C LEU A 139 1.70 -3.43 -8.67
N VAL A 140 1.35 -2.42 -7.87
CA VAL A 140 2.05 -2.05 -6.63
C VAL A 140 1.13 -2.35 -5.45
N ILE A 141 1.59 -3.17 -4.51
CA ILE A 141 0.86 -3.48 -3.27
C ILE A 141 1.61 -2.90 -2.08
N VAL A 142 0.94 -2.03 -1.32
CA VAL A 142 1.53 -1.40 -0.15
C VAL A 142 1.25 -2.25 1.09
N SER A 143 2.29 -2.99 1.50
CA SER A 143 2.34 -3.77 2.74
C SER A 143 2.85 -2.90 3.90
N SER A 144 3.72 -3.44 4.74
CA SER A 144 4.39 -2.78 5.87
C SER A 144 5.59 -3.61 6.31
N SER A 145 6.57 -2.99 6.92
CA SER A 145 7.65 -3.70 7.61
C SER A 145 7.18 -4.51 8.82
N ALA A 146 5.96 -4.27 9.30
CA ALA A 146 5.35 -5.01 10.41
C ALA A 146 5.14 -6.51 10.12
N TRP A 147 5.20 -6.95 8.86
CA TRP A 147 5.08 -8.37 8.54
C TRP A 147 6.34 -9.20 8.88
N TRP A 148 7.50 -8.55 9.10
CA TRP A 148 8.74 -9.25 9.44
C TRP A 148 8.86 -9.61 10.92
N PHE A 149 8.16 -8.91 11.81
CA PHE A 149 8.31 -9.10 13.25
C PHE A 149 6.95 -9.02 13.97
N PRO A 150 6.64 -9.95 14.90
CA PRO A 150 5.38 -9.95 15.63
C PRO A 150 5.37 -8.88 16.72
N PHE A 151 4.89 -7.70 16.38
CA PHE A 151 4.68 -6.62 17.34
C PHE A 151 3.41 -6.85 18.15
N GLY A 152 3.50 -6.79 19.48
CA GLY A 152 2.32 -6.80 20.36
C GLY A 152 1.33 -5.70 19.99
N ARG A 153 0.05 -5.93 20.24
CA ARG A 153 -1.10 -5.09 19.87
C ARG A 153 -1.36 -4.96 18.36
N ALA A 154 -0.44 -5.39 17.51
CA ALA A 154 -0.55 -5.31 16.06
C ALA A 154 -0.91 -6.67 15.42
N GLU A 155 -1.54 -7.59 16.16
CA GLU A 155 -1.83 -8.95 15.72
C GLU A 155 -2.61 -8.95 14.40
N GLY A 156 -3.74 -8.23 14.35
CA GLY A 156 -4.56 -8.12 13.13
C GLY A 156 -3.88 -7.35 12.02
N TYR A 157 -3.20 -6.27 12.36
CA TYR A 157 -2.45 -5.47 11.38
C TYR A 157 -1.28 -6.25 10.79
N GLY A 158 -0.41 -6.80 11.64
CA GLY A 158 0.74 -7.60 11.22
C GLY A 158 0.32 -8.79 10.37
N ALA A 159 -0.71 -9.55 10.80
CA ALA A 159 -1.29 -10.65 10.04
C ALA A 159 -1.80 -10.20 8.67
N SER A 160 -2.51 -9.06 8.59
CA SER A 160 -3.01 -8.52 7.32
C SER A 160 -1.88 -8.14 6.37
N LYS A 161 -0.79 -7.56 6.87
CA LYS A 161 0.37 -7.15 6.06
C LYS A 161 1.23 -8.34 5.64
N ALA A 162 1.32 -9.37 6.46
CA ALA A 162 1.92 -10.66 6.09
C ALA A 162 1.11 -11.33 4.97
N ALA A 163 -0.22 -11.39 5.11
CA ALA A 163 -1.11 -11.90 4.07
C ALA A 163 -0.96 -11.14 2.75
N LEU A 164 -0.92 -9.79 2.78
CA LEU A 164 -0.69 -8.98 1.57
C LEU A 164 0.66 -9.25 0.91
N THR A 165 1.72 -9.42 1.72
CA THR A 165 3.05 -9.70 1.18
C THR A 165 3.10 -11.08 0.54
N TYR A 166 2.54 -12.10 1.19
CA TYR A 166 2.42 -13.43 0.61
C TYR A 166 1.61 -13.42 -0.70
N PHE A 167 0.44 -12.76 -0.67
CA PHE A 167 -0.44 -12.59 -1.82
C PHE A 167 0.29 -11.94 -3.00
N ALA A 168 1.01 -10.83 -2.76
CA ALA A 168 1.78 -10.15 -3.79
C ALA A 168 2.90 -11.01 -4.38
N HIS A 169 3.59 -11.80 -3.55
CA HIS A 169 4.64 -12.71 -4.03
C HIS A 169 4.07 -13.85 -4.89
N ALA A 170 2.92 -14.42 -4.50
CA ALA A 170 2.23 -15.42 -5.30
C ALA A 170 1.76 -14.83 -6.65
N LEU A 171 1.10 -13.67 -6.62
CA LEU A 171 0.68 -12.95 -7.82
C LEU A 171 1.87 -12.63 -8.75
N ARG A 172 3.03 -12.32 -8.22
CA ARG A 172 4.22 -12.01 -9.02
C ARG A 172 4.62 -13.20 -9.90
N ALA A 173 4.51 -14.43 -9.39
CA ALA A 173 4.81 -15.62 -10.18
C ALA A 173 3.80 -15.80 -11.32
N ASP A 174 2.51 -15.69 -11.02
CA ASP A 174 1.44 -15.89 -12.00
C ASP A 174 1.39 -14.79 -13.04
N LEU A 175 1.51 -13.52 -12.64
CA LEU A 175 1.39 -12.37 -13.52
C LEU A 175 2.66 -12.11 -14.36
N ALA A 176 3.80 -12.68 -13.99
CA ALA A 176 5.03 -12.57 -14.78
C ALA A 176 4.86 -13.12 -16.20
N VAL A 177 4.13 -14.22 -16.35
CA VAL A 177 3.85 -14.82 -17.67
C VAL A 177 2.89 -13.98 -18.51
N GLU A 178 2.11 -13.11 -17.86
CA GLU A 178 1.22 -12.15 -18.50
C GLU A 178 1.91 -10.81 -18.81
N GLY A 179 3.17 -10.62 -18.43
CA GLY A 179 3.92 -9.38 -18.64
C GLY A 179 3.53 -8.24 -17.68
N ILE A 180 2.90 -8.56 -16.54
CA ILE A 180 2.55 -7.59 -15.49
C ILE A 180 3.55 -7.70 -14.36
N ASP A 181 4.25 -6.61 -14.08
CA ASP A 181 5.18 -6.53 -12.95
C ASP A 181 4.43 -6.36 -11.62
N VAL A 182 4.88 -7.07 -10.56
CA VAL A 182 4.34 -6.91 -9.20
C VAL A 182 5.41 -6.39 -8.26
N VAL A 183 5.12 -5.26 -7.61
CA VAL A 183 6.00 -4.57 -6.66
C VAL A 183 5.37 -4.58 -5.28
N VAL A 184 6.17 -4.92 -4.27
CA VAL A 184 5.78 -4.81 -2.86
C VAL A 184 6.46 -3.60 -2.24
N VAL A 185 5.69 -2.75 -1.59
CA VAL A 185 6.20 -1.63 -0.80
C VAL A 185 6.02 -1.98 0.67
N SER A 186 7.12 -1.97 1.43
CA SER A 186 7.13 -2.26 2.87
C SER A 186 7.67 -1.07 3.67
N PRO A 187 6.85 -0.04 3.95
CA PRO A 187 7.23 1.09 4.78
C PRO A 187 7.48 0.67 6.23
N GLY A 188 8.40 1.35 6.91
CA GLY A 188 8.45 1.40 8.36
C GLY A 188 7.45 2.41 8.92
N PHE A 189 7.82 3.11 9.98
CA PHE A 189 6.98 4.17 10.54
C PHE A 189 7.00 5.40 9.63
N VAL A 190 5.82 5.83 9.21
CA VAL A 190 5.60 7.01 8.38
C VAL A 190 4.61 7.92 9.10
N LYS A 191 4.96 9.20 9.27
CA LYS A 191 4.08 10.20 9.90
C LYS A 191 2.84 10.42 9.03
N THR A 192 1.70 9.97 9.53
CA THR A 192 0.39 9.99 8.85
C THR A 192 -0.73 10.03 9.89
N PRO A 193 -1.95 10.40 9.54
CA PRO A 193 -3.09 10.30 10.47
C PRO A 193 -3.27 8.91 11.08
N LEU A 194 -2.78 7.87 10.43
CA LEU A 194 -2.81 6.50 10.94
C LEU A 194 -1.85 6.30 12.12
N THR A 195 -0.65 6.87 12.04
CA THR A 195 0.39 6.76 13.06
C THR A 195 0.33 7.84 14.13
N ASP A 196 -0.42 8.93 13.91
CA ASP A 196 -0.61 9.98 14.91
C ASP A 196 -1.36 9.46 16.17
N ARG A 197 -2.05 8.32 16.05
CA ARG A 197 -2.73 7.63 17.15
C ARG A 197 -1.81 6.71 17.96
N ASN A 198 -0.54 6.57 17.55
CA ASN A 198 0.41 5.69 18.21
C ASN A 198 0.92 6.35 19.51
N ASP A 199 0.92 5.57 20.57
CA ASP A 199 1.35 5.96 21.91
C ASP A 199 2.66 5.27 22.34
N PHE A 200 3.44 4.80 21.36
CA PHE A 200 4.72 4.11 21.57
C PHE A 200 5.83 4.71 20.68
N PRO A 201 7.11 4.47 21.00
CA PRO A 201 8.22 4.96 20.21
C PRO A 201 8.20 4.45 18.77
N MET A 202 8.38 5.35 17.82
CA MET A 202 8.44 5.07 16.38
C MET A 202 9.86 5.34 15.86
N PRO A 203 10.81 4.39 16.01
CA PRO A 203 12.18 4.60 15.58
C PRO A 203 12.23 4.78 14.05
N PHE A 204 13.11 5.70 13.62
CA PHE A 204 13.32 6.02 12.20
C PHE A 204 12.04 6.51 11.48
N LEU A 205 11.16 7.22 12.19
CA LEU A 205 9.97 7.85 11.61
C LEU A 205 10.37 8.74 10.42
N VAL A 206 9.69 8.56 9.28
CA VAL A 206 9.86 9.39 8.08
C VAL A 206 8.58 10.16 7.79
N SER A 207 8.67 11.26 7.04
CA SER A 207 7.46 11.98 6.59
C SER A 207 6.75 11.21 5.48
N ALA A 208 5.50 11.57 5.19
CA ALA A 208 4.73 10.99 4.10
C ALA A 208 5.36 11.35 2.73
N GLU A 209 5.92 12.55 2.61
CA GLU A 209 6.62 13.04 1.43
C GLU A 209 7.91 12.24 1.17
N ASP A 210 8.75 12.06 2.22
CA ASP A 210 9.96 11.23 2.10
C ASP A 210 9.62 9.77 1.75
N ALA A 211 8.51 9.24 2.28
CA ALA A 211 8.02 7.91 1.92
C ALA A 211 7.60 7.86 0.44
N ALA A 212 6.87 8.86 -0.06
CA ALA A 212 6.46 8.96 -1.45
C ALA A 212 7.67 9.03 -2.40
N ASP A 213 8.65 9.87 -2.08
CA ASP A 213 9.89 10.01 -2.87
C ASP A 213 10.66 8.70 -2.96
N ARG A 214 10.76 7.95 -1.85
CA ARG A 214 11.41 6.63 -1.82
C ARG A 214 10.66 5.62 -2.68
N ILE A 215 9.33 5.65 -2.67
CA ILE A 215 8.50 4.78 -3.52
C ILE A 215 8.73 5.11 -4.99
N VAL A 216 8.60 6.38 -5.39
CA VAL A 216 8.82 6.83 -6.77
C VAL A 216 10.24 6.46 -7.25
N LYS A 217 11.25 6.71 -6.42
CA LYS A 217 12.65 6.38 -6.72
C LYS A 217 12.88 4.87 -6.89
N GLY A 218 12.27 4.04 -6.03
CA GLY A 218 12.34 2.58 -6.15
C GLY A 218 11.64 2.09 -7.41
N LEU A 219 10.46 2.63 -7.72
CA LEU A 219 9.72 2.32 -8.96
C LEU A 219 10.54 2.65 -10.20
N LYS A 220 11.12 3.86 -10.28
CA LYS A 220 12.01 4.27 -11.40
C LYS A 220 13.22 3.36 -11.57
N LYS A 221 13.79 2.86 -10.47
CA LYS A 221 14.90 1.90 -10.51
C LYS A 221 14.50 0.48 -10.89
N GLY A 222 13.21 0.20 -11.08
CA GLY A 222 12.73 -1.14 -11.37
C GLY A 222 12.79 -2.10 -10.16
N GLU A 223 12.87 -1.57 -8.92
CA GLU A 223 12.88 -2.41 -7.71
C GLU A 223 11.54 -3.15 -7.59
N ARG A 224 11.60 -4.42 -7.21
CA ARG A 224 10.41 -5.26 -6.94
C ARG A 224 10.03 -5.28 -5.46
N GLU A 225 10.99 -4.90 -4.59
CA GLU A 225 10.83 -4.78 -3.15
C GLU A 225 11.33 -3.41 -2.70
N ILE A 226 10.42 -2.52 -2.38
CA ILE A 226 10.73 -1.16 -1.92
C ILE A 226 10.50 -1.09 -0.41
N ALA A 227 11.56 -1.23 0.38
CA ALA A 227 11.49 -1.22 1.83
C ALA A 227 12.32 -0.06 2.41
N PHE A 228 11.74 0.69 3.34
CA PHE A 228 12.38 1.85 3.92
C PHE A 228 11.86 2.17 5.34
N PRO A 229 12.64 2.88 6.18
CA PRO A 229 14.07 3.19 5.99
C PRO A 229 14.92 1.91 6.02
N LYS A 230 15.95 1.83 5.17
CA LYS A 230 16.72 0.57 5.01
C LYS A 230 17.31 0.06 6.32
N ARG A 231 17.82 0.94 7.20
CA ARG A 231 18.37 0.53 8.50
C ARG A 231 17.35 -0.23 9.35
N PHE A 232 16.14 0.29 9.44
CA PHE A 232 15.05 -0.33 10.20
C PHE A 232 14.57 -1.64 9.55
N THR A 233 14.32 -1.63 8.25
CA THR A 233 13.80 -2.81 7.56
C THR A 233 14.85 -3.95 7.50
N TRP A 234 16.14 -3.64 7.39
CA TRP A 234 17.19 -4.64 7.48
C TRP A 234 17.30 -5.25 8.87
N SER A 235 17.18 -4.45 9.95
CA SER A 235 17.17 -4.99 11.30
C SER A 235 16.00 -5.95 11.52
N LEU A 236 14.79 -5.61 11.07
CA LEU A 236 13.62 -6.49 11.18
C LEU A 236 13.78 -7.78 10.36
N LYS A 237 14.35 -7.69 9.15
CA LYS A 237 14.65 -8.89 8.34
C LYS A 237 15.67 -9.80 9.03
N LEU A 238 16.69 -9.24 9.66
CA LEU A 238 17.65 -10.01 10.43
C LEU A 238 17.00 -10.69 11.65
N LEU A 239 16.16 -9.93 12.36
CA LEU A 239 15.42 -10.46 13.51
C LEU A 239 14.46 -11.58 13.10
N SER A 240 13.80 -11.49 11.96
CA SER A 240 12.89 -12.54 11.47
C SER A 240 13.60 -13.86 11.12
N ALA A 241 14.92 -13.86 10.96
CA ALA A 241 15.72 -15.07 10.73
C ALA A 241 16.19 -15.75 12.02
N LEU A 242 15.91 -15.19 13.19
CA LEU A 242 16.26 -15.79 14.47
C LEU A 242 15.36 -16.99 14.81
N PRO A 243 15.83 -17.90 15.68
CA PRO A 243 14.95 -18.93 16.26
C PRO A 243 13.72 -18.34 16.93
N GLN A 244 12.56 -18.98 16.78
CA GLN A 244 11.27 -18.46 17.29
C GLN A 244 11.33 -18.13 18.79
N SER A 245 12.01 -18.93 19.61
CA SER A 245 12.18 -18.69 21.03
C SER A 245 12.86 -17.37 21.40
N LEU A 246 13.76 -16.86 20.53
CA LEU A 246 14.38 -15.55 20.70
C LEU A 246 13.44 -14.43 20.26
N ILE A 247 12.72 -14.64 19.16
CA ILE A 247 11.70 -13.69 18.68
C ILE A 247 10.63 -13.51 19.74
N ASP A 248 10.14 -14.60 20.35
CA ASP A 248 9.10 -14.56 21.39
C ASP A 248 9.56 -13.78 22.63
N ARG A 249 10.82 -13.97 23.07
CA ARG A 249 11.39 -13.20 24.19
C ARG A 249 11.47 -11.70 23.87
N MET A 250 11.89 -11.37 22.66
CA MET A 250 12.00 -9.97 22.24
C MET A 250 10.60 -9.33 22.11
N SER A 251 9.65 -10.01 21.50
CA SER A 251 8.27 -9.56 21.38
C SER A 251 7.62 -9.35 22.77
N ALA A 252 7.81 -10.30 23.70
CA ALA A 252 7.31 -10.17 25.08
C ALA A 252 7.94 -8.98 25.81
N SER A 253 9.23 -8.69 25.61
CA SER A 253 9.89 -7.54 26.25
C SER A 253 9.39 -6.19 25.73
N MET A 254 8.82 -6.15 24.54
CA MET A 254 8.21 -4.96 23.93
C MET A 254 6.72 -4.81 24.25
N SER A 255 6.12 -5.82 24.90
CA SER A 255 4.72 -5.77 25.32
C SER A 255 4.57 -4.87 26.55
N ARG A 256 3.56 -3.97 26.54
CA ARG A 256 3.29 -3.02 27.63
C ARG A 256 2.75 -3.65 28.91
N GLN A 257 2.50 -4.95 28.94
CA GLN A 257 2.08 -5.64 30.18
C GLN A 257 3.19 -5.71 31.23
N ASN A 258 4.41 -5.26 30.92
CA ASN A 258 5.55 -5.23 31.82
C ASN A 258 5.89 -3.80 32.32
N THR A 259 5.04 -2.83 32.17
CA THR A 259 5.07 -1.51 32.78
C THR A 259 3.75 -1.22 33.43
#